data_ee5450f702e672db629f68873b9727d2
#
_entry.id   ee5450f702e672db629f68873b9727d2
#
_cell.length_a   1.000
_cell.length_b   1.000
_cell.length_c   1.000
_cell.angle_alpha   90.00
_cell.angle_beta   90.00
_cell.angle_gamma   90.00
#
_symmetry.space_group_name_H-M   'P 1'
#
loop_
_entity.id
_entity.type
_entity.pdbx_description
1 polymer ?
#
loop_
_entity_poly.entity_id
_entity_poly.type
_entity_poly.pdbx_seq_one_letter_code
_entity_poly.pdbx_strand_id
1 'polypeptide(L)'
;MTYLQTIDEAVDAIKGQAGPAVPDAAIVLGSGLGDFAGRLRDAVSIPYGELPHWPASKVIGHEGRLVVGTLGTRRVAALSGRAHFYEGHDLRTVTFAARAMARLGVKVMILTNAAGGINVELEPGMLMVIDDHINLLGSNPLVGPNEEAFGARFPDMSEIYSKRLRRIADDVAREQGLRMGHGVYVAVHGPSYETPAEIRFLDRKSVV
;
A
#
# COMPACT_ATOMS: atom_id res chain seq x y z
N MET A 1 -21.63 12.63 -10.43
CA MET A 1 -20.34 11.91 -10.66
C MET A 1 -20.31 10.69 -9.76
N THR A 2 -20.06 9.50 -10.30
CA THR A 2 -19.92 8.26 -9.52
C THR A 2 -18.49 8.13 -9.00
N TYR A 3 -18.29 7.28 -7.97
CA TYR A 3 -16.92 7.02 -7.46
C TYR A 3 -16.00 6.40 -8.52
N LEU A 4 -16.53 5.54 -9.39
CA LEU A 4 -15.75 4.98 -10.50
C LEU A 4 -15.33 6.07 -11.50
N GLN A 5 -16.19 7.03 -11.81
CA GLN A 5 -15.83 8.15 -12.67
C GLN A 5 -14.69 8.99 -12.09
N THR A 6 -14.66 9.23 -10.77
CA THR A 6 -13.54 9.97 -10.15
C THR A 6 -12.21 9.21 -10.27
N ILE A 7 -12.25 7.88 -10.22
CA ILE A 7 -11.06 7.05 -10.43
C ILE A 7 -10.63 7.07 -11.90
N ASP A 8 -11.57 7.00 -12.84
CA ASP A 8 -11.27 7.04 -14.28
C ASP A 8 -10.62 8.38 -14.66
N GLU A 9 -11.10 9.51 -14.15
CA GLU A 9 -10.49 10.82 -14.38
C GLU A 9 -9.04 10.89 -13.86
N ALA A 10 -8.77 10.34 -12.67
CA ALA A 10 -7.41 10.28 -12.14
C ALA A 10 -6.50 9.38 -13.00
N VAL A 11 -7.02 8.24 -13.47
CA VAL A 11 -6.27 7.31 -14.36
C VAL A 11 -5.96 7.96 -15.71
N ASP A 12 -6.90 8.70 -16.29
CA ASP A 12 -6.69 9.40 -17.55
C ASP A 12 -5.65 10.54 -17.40
N ALA A 13 -5.66 11.24 -16.29
CA ALA A 13 -4.63 12.23 -15.96
C ALA A 13 -3.24 11.59 -15.83
N ILE A 14 -3.14 10.42 -15.17
CA ILE A 14 -1.89 9.66 -15.07
C ILE A 14 -1.39 9.27 -16.48
N LYS A 15 -2.26 8.72 -17.31
CA LYS A 15 -1.90 8.34 -18.70
C LYS A 15 -1.49 9.53 -19.53
N GLY A 16 -2.14 10.66 -19.34
CA GLY A 16 -1.82 11.91 -20.05
C GLY A 16 -0.42 12.44 -19.73
N GLN A 17 0.02 12.31 -18.48
CA GLN A 17 1.32 12.82 -18.04
C GLN A 17 2.44 11.76 -18.16
N ALA A 18 2.19 10.52 -17.74
CA ALA A 18 3.20 9.46 -17.71
C ALA A 18 3.18 8.54 -18.96
N GLY A 19 2.28 8.82 -19.91
CA GLY A 19 2.09 7.98 -21.08
C GLY A 19 1.18 6.77 -20.84
N PRO A 20 0.71 6.10 -21.92
CA PRO A 20 -0.31 5.05 -21.86
C PRO A 20 0.20 3.70 -21.37
N ALA A 21 1.51 3.51 -21.27
CA ALA A 21 2.08 2.23 -20.86
C ALA A 21 1.79 1.91 -19.40
N VAL A 22 1.18 0.75 -19.16
CA VAL A 22 0.82 0.29 -17.82
C VAL A 22 2.08 -0.13 -17.06
N PRO A 23 2.27 0.32 -15.80
CA PRO A 23 3.36 -0.17 -14.96
C PRO A 23 3.21 -1.66 -14.64
N ASP A 24 4.33 -2.41 -14.65
CA ASP A 24 4.37 -3.82 -14.24
C ASP A 24 3.98 -4.00 -12.76
N ALA A 25 4.37 -3.02 -11.94
CA ALA A 25 4.08 -3.01 -10.51
C ALA A 25 3.86 -1.58 -9.98
N ALA A 26 3.06 -1.47 -8.93
CA ALA A 26 2.98 -0.27 -8.10
C ALA A 26 3.51 -0.56 -6.70
N ILE A 27 4.20 0.42 -6.11
CA ILE A 27 4.68 0.34 -4.74
C ILE A 27 4.22 1.56 -3.95
N VAL A 28 3.56 1.32 -2.82
CA VAL A 28 3.22 2.38 -1.87
C VAL A 28 4.36 2.49 -0.86
N LEU A 29 5.03 3.63 -0.89
CA LEU A 29 6.19 3.89 -0.04
C LEU A 29 5.73 4.34 1.34
N GLY A 30 6.09 3.55 2.36
CA GLY A 30 5.91 3.90 3.76
C GLY A 30 6.98 4.88 4.26
N SER A 31 6.85 5.28 5.53
CA SER A 31 7.82 6.17 6.19
C SER A 31 9.24 5.63 6.11
N GLY A 32 10.19 6.49 5.75
CA GLY A 32 11.61 6.13 5.59
C GLY A 32 11.98 5.50 4.24
N LEU A 33 11.02 5.24 3.34
CA LEU A 33 11.28 4.64 2.02
C LEU A 33 11.15 5.61 0.85
N GLY A 34 10.98 6.92 1.11
CA GLY A 34 10.78 7.96 0.09
C GLY A 34 11.89 7.99 -0.97
N ASP A 35 13.14 7.78 -0.58
CA ASP A 35 14.30 7.79 -1.48
C ASP A 35 14.24 6.74 -2.59
N PHE A 36 13.41 5.70 -2.44
CA PHE A 36 13.22 4.69 -3.47
C PHE A 36 12.75 5.29 -4.79
N ALA A 37 11.87 6.29 -4.76
CA ALA A 37 11.36 6.94 -5.96
C ALA A 37 12.49 7.57 -6.80
N GLY A 38 13.56 8.04 -6.17
CA GLY A 38 14.74 8.59 -6.83
C GLY A 38 15.59 7.55 -7.58
N ARG A 39 15.35 6.24 -7.41
CA ARG A 39 16.03 5.17 -8.14
C ARG A 39 15.39 4.87 -9.50
N LEU A 40 14.22 5.40 -9.79
CA LEU A 40 13.53 5.19 -11.06
C LEU A 40 14.17 6.06 -12.14
N ARG A 41 14.59 5.43 -13.25
CA ARG A 41 15.12 6.12 -14.42
C ARG A 41 13.99 6.56 -15.35
N ASP A 42 14.24 7.58 -16.15
CA ASP A 42 13.27 8.13 -17.11
C ASP A 42 11.91 8.42 -16.45
N ALA A 43 11.97 8.94 -15.22
CA ALA A 43 10.82 9.05 -14.35
C ALA A 43 10.02 10.33 -14.62
N VAL A 44 8.70 10.18 -14.68
CA VAL A 44 7.73 11.26 -14.60
C VAL A 44 7.21 11.35 -13.18
N SER A 45 7.35 12.52 -12.56
CA SER A 45 6.86 12.80 -11.20
C SER A 45 5.62 13.67 -11.27
N ILE A 46 4.51 13.19 -10.75
CA ILE A 46 3.20 13.83 -10.78
C ILE A 46 2.78 14.18 -9.35
N PRO A 47 2.74 15.44 -8.93
CA PRO A 47 2.19 15.83 -7.64
C PRO A 47 0.74 15.36 -7.49
N TYR A 48 0.37 14.87 -6.31
CA TYR A 48 -1.01 14.41 -6.08
C TYR A 48 -2.05 15.50 -6.29
N GLY A 49 -1.69 16.77 -6.05
CA GLY A 49 -2.57 17.90 -6.30
C GLY A 49 -2.88 18.15 -7.78
N GLU A 50 -2.12 17.57 -8.71
CA GLU A 50 -2.37 17.63 -10.16
C GLU A 50 -3.22 16.45 -10.67
N LEU A 51 -3.48 15.45 -9.81
CA LEU A 51 -4.34 14.31 -10.13
C LEU A 51 -5.76 14.60 -9.63
N PRO A 52 -6.77 14.59 -10.51
CA PRO A 52 -8.16 14.77 -10.10
C PRO A 52 -8.56 13.80 -8.98
N HIS A 53 -9.27 14.32 -7.98
CA HIS A 53 -9.82 13.55 -6.86
C HIS A 53 -8.82 12.78 -6.00
N TRP A 54 -7.51 12.91 -6.28
CA TRP A 54 -6.49 12.21 -5.52
C TRP A 54 -6.41 12.77 -4.10
N PRO A 55 -6.46 11.92 -3.07
CA PRO A 55 -6.42 12.40 -1.70
C PRO A 55 -5.07 13.02 -1.36
N ALA A 56 -5.09 14.21 -0.81
CA ALA A 56 -3.90 14.84 -0.27
C ALA A 56 -3.53 14.21 1.07
N SER A 57 -2.28 13.80 1.25
CA SER A 57 -1.73 13.49 2.56
C SER A 57 -1.21 14.76 3.22
N LYS A 58 -1.54 14.95 4.51
CA LYS A 58 -1.01 16.06 5.32
C LYS A 58 0.11 15.61 6.25
N VAL A 59 0.51 14.35 6.17
CA VAL A 59 1.55 13.77 7.05
C VAL A 59 2.92 14.32 6.66
N ILE A 60 3.64 14.83 7.66
CA ILE A 60 5.03 15.30 7.50
C ILE A 60 5.92 14.15 7.02
N GLY A 61 6.71 14.40 5.97
CA GLY A 61 7.58 13.38 5.36
C GLY A 61 6.95 12.60 4.19
N HIS A 62 5.69 12.89 3.84
CA HIS A 62 5.08 12.40 2.62
C HIS A 62 5.18 13.46 1.52
N GLU A 63 5.91 13.18 0.45
CA GLU A 63 6.11 14.15 -0.65
C GLU A 63 4.85 14.37 -1.48
N GLY A 64 3.85 13.50 -1.36
CA GLY A 64 2.56 13.64 -2.02
C GLY A 64 2.65 13.58 -3.55
N ARG A 65 3.38 12.60 -4.09
CA ARG A 65 3.57 12.45 -5.54
C ARG A 65 3.52 11.00 -6.01
N LEU A 66 3.07 10.81 -7.23
CA LEU A 66 3.20 9.57 -8.00
C LEU A 66 4.44 9.69 -8.91
N VAL A 67 5.36 8.75 -8.84
CA VAL A 67 6.53 8.70 -9.71
C VAL A 67 6.44 7.45 -10.57
N VAL A 68 6.38 7.61 -11.89
CA VAL A 68 6.32 6.51 -12.86
C VAL A 68 7.61 6.49 -13.66
N GLY A 69 8.36 5.41 -13.57
CA GLY A 69 9.65 5.30 -14.25
C GLY A 69 10.10 3.85 -14.39
N THR A 70 11.37 3.64 -14.70
CA THR A 70 11.96 2.33 -14.98
C THR A 70 12.92 1.90 -13.87
N LEU A 71 12.71 0.72 -13.29
CA LEU A 71 13.63 0.05 -12.38
C LEU A 71 14.16 -1.22 -13.05
N GLY A 72 15.47 -1.27 -13.33
CA GLY A 72 16.02 -2.35 -14.18
C GLY A 72 15.41 -2.30 -15.57
N THR A 73 14.62 -3.33 -15.91
CA THR A 73 13.88 -3.45 -17.17
C THR A 73 12.37 -3.29 -17.00
N ARG A 74 11.91 -3.01 -15.78
CA ARG A 74 10.49 -2.95 -15.42
C ARG A 74 9.99 -1.53 -15.24
N ARG A 75 8.80 -1.26 -15.74
CA ARG A 75 8.11 0.00 -15.47
C ARG A 75 7.42 -0.08 -14.11
N VAL A 76 7.67 0.90 -13.25
CA VAL A 76 7.18 0.91 -11.87
C VAL A 76 6.48 2.24 -11.57
N ALA A 77 5.40 2.17 -10.84
CA ALA A 77 4.72 3.32 -10.24
C ALA A 77 5.02 3.35 -8.73
N ALA A 78 5.75 4.37 -8.27
CA ALA A 78 6.02 4.59 -6.86
C ALA A 78 5.10 5.68 -6.30
N LEU A 79 4.32 5.35 -5.29
CA LEU A 79 3.42 6.26 -4.59
C LEU A 79 4.14 6.78 -3.34
N SER A 80 4.69 8.00 -3.43
CA SER A 80 5.41 8.66 -2.33
C SER A 80 4.43 9.41 -1.43
N GLY A 81 3.89 8.71 -0.45
CA GLY A 81 2.85 9.18 0.46
C GLY A 81 1.48 8.55 0.17
N ARG A 82 0.62 8.60 1.19
CA ARG A 82 -0.75 8.07 1.15
C ARG A 82 -1.63 8.78 2.17
N ALA A 83 -2.94 8.78 1.94
CA ALA A 83 -3.93 9.18 2.94
C ALA A 83 -4.04 8.10 4.03
N HIS A 84 -4.20 8.51 5.29
CA HIS A 84 -4.36 7.59 6.40
C HIS A 84 -5.75 7.74 7.03
N PHE A 85 -6.25 6.64 7.58
CA PHE A 85 -7.56 6.62 8.21
C PHE A 85 -7.62 7.53 9.45
N TYR A 86 -6.55 7.58 10.24
CA TYR A 86 -6.46 8.44 11.42
C TYR A 86 -6.44 9.96 11.10
N GLU A 87 -6.24 10.35 9.84
CA GLU A 87 -6.35 11.75 9.41
C GLU A 87 -7.82 12.20 9.25
N GLY A 88 -8.78 11.29 9.49
CA GLY A 88 -10.20 11.54 9.35
C GLY A 88 -10.77 11.24 7.95
N HIS A 89 -9.98 10.65 7.07
CA HIS A 89 -10.45 10.18 5.76
C HIS A 89 -11.32 8.94 5.90
N ASP A 90 -12.35 8.82 5.08
CA ASP A 90 -13.07 7.57 4.93
C ASP A 90 -12.24 6.51 4.20
N LEU A 91 -12.64 5.24 4.30
CA LEU A 91 -11.89 4.14 3.69
C LEU A 91 -11.95 4.13 2.15
N ARG A 92 -12.95 4.77 1.53
CA ARG A 92 -12.97 4.97 0.07
C ARG A 92 -11.84 5.91 -0.35
N THR A 93 -11.63 6.98 0.39
CA THR A 93 -10.54 7.92 0.18
C THR A 93 -9.17 7.24 0.43
N VAL A 94 -9.02 6.52 1.54
CA VAL A 94 -7.77 5.81 1.86
C VAL A 94 -7.39 4.78 0.79
N THR A 95 -8.37 4.09 0.21
CA THR A 95 -8.13 3.05 -0.82
C THR A 95 -8.14 3.59 -2.25
N PHE A 96 -8.37 4.89 -2.46
CA PHE A 96 -8.47 5.50 -3.78
C PHE A 96 -7.25 5.20 -4.66
N ALA A 97 -6.05 5.42 -4.14
CA ALA A 97 -4.81 5.20 -4.87
C ALA A 97 -4.64 3.73 -5.32
N ALA A 98 -4.96 2.78 -4.44
CA ALA A 98 -4.92 1.35 -4.78
C ALA A 98 -5.91 1.00 -5.89
N ARG A 99 -7.11 1.55 -5.84
CA ARG A 99 -8.14 1.35 -6.87
C ARG A 99 -7.76 2.02 -8.19
N ALA A 100 -7.16 3.21 -8.14
CA ALA A 100 -6.64 3.88 -9.34
C ALA A 100 -5.54 3.04 -10.01
N MET A 101 -4.60 2.47 -9.26
CA MET A 101 -3.58 1.58 -9.82
C MET A 101 -4.19 0.31 -10.42
N ALA A 102 -5.16 -0.31 -9.76
CA ALA A 102 -5.88 -1.46 -10.31
C ALA A 102 -6.63 -1.10 -11.61
N ARG A 103 -7.29 0.06 -11.65
CA ARG A 103 -8.01 0.57 -12.83
C ARG A 103 -7.06 0.95 -13.96
N LEU A 104 -5.87 1.45 -13.66
CA LEU A 104 -4.79 1.68 -14.63
C LEU A 104 -4.32 0.36 -15.29
N GLY A 105 -4.55 -0.78 -14.64
CA GLY A 105 -4.21 -2.12 -15.13
C GLY A 105 -3.00 -2.76 -14.44
N VAL A 106 -2.46 -2.14 -13.40
CA VAL A 106 -1.35 -2.70 -12.60
C VAL A 106 -1.76 -4.04 -12.01
N LYS A 107 -0.90 -5.05 -12.14
CA LYS A 107 -1.17 -6.43 -11.69
C LYS A 107 -0.49 -6.81 -10.38
N VAL A 108 0.56 -6.09 -10.01
CA VAL A 108 1.31 -6.32 -8.77
C VAL A 108 1.32 -5.05 -7.95
N MET A 109 0.86 -5.13 -6.71
CA MET A 109 0.93 -4.02 -5.76
C MET A 109 1.75 -4.44 -4.55
N ILE A 110 2.75 -3.64 -4.22
CA ILE A 110 3.59 -3.79 -3.02
C ILE A 110 3.19 -2.69 -2.06
N LEU A 111 2.73 -3.07 -0.89
CA LEU A 111 2.36 -2.14 0.17
C LEU A 111 3.43 -2.18 1.25
N THR A 112 3.95 -1.02 1.62
CA THR A 112 4.92 -0.90 2.70
C THR A 112 4.43 0.06 3.77
N ASN A 113 4.66 -0.28 5.02
CA ASN A 113 4.33 0.58 6.17
C ASN A 113 5.28 0.30 7.34
N ALA A 114 5.48 1.30 8.19
CA ALA A 114 6.06 1.08 9.50
C ALA A 114 5.01 0.45 10.42
N ALA A 115 5.44 -0.43 11.32
CA ALA A 115 4.59 -1.03 12.35
C ALA A 115 5.40 -1.26 13.63
N GLY A 116 4.71 -1.31 14.78
CA GLY A 116 5.29 -1.81 16.02
C GLY A 116 5.41 -3.33 15.98
N GLY A 117 6.53 -3.88 16.42
CA GLY A 117 6.71 -5.32 16.56
C GLY A 117 6.23 -5.79 17.93
N ILE A 118 5.29 -6.75 17.96
CA ILE A 118 4.87 -7.46 19.20
C ILE A 118 5.75 -8.68 19.39
N ASN A 119 6.08 -9.40 18.31
CA ASN A 119 7.03 -10.50 18.35
C ASN A 119 8.43 -9.97 18.69
N VAL A 120 9.00 -10.49 19.78
CA VAL A 120 10.31 -10.08 20.31
C VAL A 120 11.50 -10.44 19.39
N GLU A 121 11.28 -11.28 18.39
CA GLU A 121 12.30 -11.61 17.39
C GLU A 121 12.43 -10.53 16.30
N LEU A 122 11.48 -9.59 16.23
CA LEU A 122 11.53 -8.48 15.30
C LEU A 122 12.33 -7.32 15.91
N GLU A 123 13.36 -6.90 15.21
CA GLU A 123 14.24 -5.81 15.63
C GLU A 123 13.87 -4.51 14.90
N PRO A 124 14.11 -3.32 15.49
CA PRO A 124 13.92 -2.05 14.81
C PRO A 124 14.69 -1.98 13.48
N GLY A 125 14.00 -1.61 12.41
CA GLY A 125 14.57 -1.56 11.05
C GLY A 125 14.52 -2.88 10.28
N MET A 126 14.08 -3.98 10.91
CA MET A 126 13.89 -5.26 10.23
C MET A 126 12.70 -5.20 9.27
N LEU A 127 12.85 -5.84 8.11
CA LEU A 127 11.73 -6.05 7.19
C LEU A 127 10.95 -7.30 7.59
N MET A 128 9.63 -7.20 7.53
CA MET A 128 8.71 -8.32 7.75
C MET A 128 7.78 -8.47 6.55
N VAL A 129 7.71 -9.68 6.01
CA VAL A 129 6.70 -10.06 5.02
C VAL A 129 5.39 -10.36 5.73
N ILE A 130 4.32 -9.69 5.32
CA ILE A 130 2.98 -9.94 5.83
C ILE A 130 2.44 -11.23 5.18
N ASP A 131 2.24 -12.26 5.99
CA ASP A 131 1.66 -13.53 5.55
C ASP A 131 0.14 -13.49 5.51
N ASP A 132 -0.46 -12.79 6.48
CA ASP A 132 -1.89 -12.59 6.63
C ASP A 132 -2.16 -11.35 7.48
N HIS A 133 -3.43 -10.96 7.65
CA HIS A 133 -3.77 -9.83 8.50
C HIS A 133 -5.04 -10.04 9.30
N ILE A 134 -5.16 -9.29 10.40
CA ILE A 134 -6.36 -9.16 11.21
C ILE A 134 -6.84 -7.72 11.14
N ASN A 135 -8.06 -7.50 10.66
CA ASN A 135 -8.65 -6.17 10.60
C ASN A 135 -9.40 -5.84 11.91
N LEU A 136 -8.81 -5.01 12.75
CA LEU A 136 -9.43 -4.45 13.96
C LEU A 136 -9.78 -2.96 13.80
N LEU A 137 -9.86 -2.44 12.58
CA LEU A 137 -10.25 -1.04 12.33
C LEU A 137 -11.71 -0.73 12.67
N GLY A 138 -12.53 -1.74 12.94
CA GLY A 138 -13.98 -1.55 13.11
C GLY A 138 -14.70 -1.13 11.82
N SER A 139 -14.03 -1.14 10.68
CA SER A 139 -14.57 -0.76 9.38
C SER A 139 -13.92 -1.56 8.26
N ASN A 140 -14.54 -1.51 7.05
CA ASN A 140 -14.04 -2.20 5.86
C ASN A 140 -14.37 -1.35 4.61
N PRO A 141 -13.42 -1.14 3.69
CA PRO A 141 -13.64 -0.34 2.48
C PRO A 141 -14.68 -0.93 1.51
N LEU A 142 -15.09 -2.17 1.72
CA LEU A 142 -16.15 -2.83 0.94
C LEU A 142 -17.55 -2.62 1.50
N VAL A 143 -17.71 -1.93 2.64
CA VAL A 143 -19.03 -1.57 3.17
C VAL A 143 -19.73 -0.57 2.24
N GLY A 144 -21.00 -0.80 1.95
CA GLY A 144 -21.80 0.00 1.04
C GLY A 144 -22.03 -0.67 -0.31
N PRO A 145 -22.44 0.06 -1.36
CA PRO A 145 -22.65 -0.48 -2.70
C PRO A 145 -21.39 -1.09 -3.28
N ASN A 146 -21.54 -2.23 -3.98
CA ASN A 146 -20.41 -2.85 -4.68
C ASN A 146 -20.07 -2.06 -5.95
N GLU A 147 -18.77 -1.89 -6.18
CA GLU A 147 -18.24 -1.38 -7.45
C GLU A 147 -17.78 -2.58 -8.29
N GLU A 148 -18.66 -3.10 -9.13
CA GLU A 148 -18.44 -4.34 -9.90
C GLU A 148 -17.16 -4.30 -10.76
N ALA A 149 -16.72 -3.10 -11.16
CA ALA A 149 -15.48 -2.89 -11.88
C ALA A 149 -14.22 -3.35 -11.11
N PHE A 150 -14.31 -3.50 -9.78
CA PHE A 150 -13.22 -3.98 -8.92
C PHE A 150 -13.40 -5.44 -8.48
N GLY A 151 -14.48 -6.11 -8.87
CA GLY A 151 -14.67 -7.53 -8.62
C GLY A 151 -15.91 -7.87 -7.79
N ALA A 152 -15.89 -9.09 -7.27
CA ALA A 152 -17.04 -9.66 -6.56
C ALA A 152 -17.35 -8.93 -5.25
N ARG A 153 -18.64 -8.90 -4.87
CA ARG A 153 -19.12 -8.34 -3.60
C ARG A 153 -18.44 -8.97 -2.38
N PHE A 154 -18.13 -10.26 -2.46
CA PHE A 154 -17.50 -11.05 -1.42
C PHE A 154 -16.22 -11.67 -2.02
N PRO A 155 -15.09 -10.95 -1.97
CA PRO A 155 -13.82 -11.48 -2.48
C PRO A 155 -13.33 -12.63 -1.60
N ASP A 156 -12.69 -13.61 -2.24
CA ASP A 156 -11.98 -14.67 -1.52
C ASP A 156 -10.72 -14.10 -0.87
N MET A 157 -10.60 -14.30 0.44
CA MET A 157 -9.48 -13.85 1.26
C MET A 157 -8.49 -14.97 1.61
N SER A 158 -8.65 -16.19 1.06
CA SER A 158 -7.81 -17.35 1.40
C SER A 158 -6.34 -17.20 1.00
N GLU A 159 -6.05 -16.37 0.00
CA GLU A 159 -4.69 -16.01 -0.42
C GLU A 159 -4.61 -14.51 -0.74
N ILE A 160 -4.85 -13.67 0.28
CA ILE A 160 -4.81 -12.22 0.12
C ILE A 160 -3.40 -11.69 -0.19
N TYR A 161 -2.37 -12.34 0.33
CA TYR A 161 -0.96 -12.07 0.02
C TYR A 161 -0.39 -13.21 -0.80
N SER A 162 -0.01 -12.92 -2.04
CA SER A 162 0.46 -13.92 -3.01
C SER A 162 1.64 -14.73 -2.51
N LYS A 163 1.46 -16.04 -2.34
CA LYS A 163 2.52 -16.99 -1.97
C LYS A 163 3.71 -16.94 -2.92
N ARG A 164 3.44 -16.72 -4.22
CA ARG A 164 4.50 -16.58 -5.23
C ARG A 164 5.35 -15.33 -4.98
N LEU A 165 4.73 -14.19 -4.70
CA LEU A 165 5.45 -12.94 -4.46
C LEU A 165 6.21 -12.99 -3.14
N ARG A 166 5.66 -13.60 -2.10
CA ARG A 166 6.35 -13.81 -0.82
C ARG A 166 7.61 -14.65 -0.98
N ARG A 167 7.55 -15.77 -1.73
CA ARG A 167 8.75 -16.57 -2.05
C ARG A 167 9.81 -15.77 -2.79
N ILE A 168 9.42 -14.93 -3.75
CA ILE A 168 10.37 -14.04 -4.44
C ILE A 168 11.04 -13.08 -3.45
N ALA A 169 10.29 -12.52 -2.51
CA ALA A 169 10.86 -11.66 -1.47
C ALA A 169 11.87 -12.41 -0.61
N ASP A 170 11.57 -13.65 -0.20
CA ASP A 170 12.47 -14.51 0.56
C ASP A 170 13.76 -14.83 -0.22
N ASP A 171 13.63 -15.18 -1.48
CA ASP A 171 14.78 -15.50 -2.34
C ASP A 171 15.69 -14.28 -2.49
N VAL A 172 15.12 -13.09 -2.75
CA VAL A 172 15.86 -11.82 -2.85
C VAL A 172 16.53 -11.47 -1.52
N ALA A 173 15.82 -11.63 -0.38
CA ALA A 173 16.41 -11.36 0.93
C ALA A 173 17.62 -12.26 1.20
N ARG A 174 17.51 -13.55 0.87
CA ARG A 174 18.62 -14.51 1.00
C ARG A 174 19.80 -14.16 0.11
N GLU A 175 19.56 -13.80 -1.14
CA GLU A 175 20.59 -13.37 -2.10
C GLU A 175 21.31 -12.10 -1.64
N GLN A 176 20.60 -11.20 -0.99
CA GLN A 176 21.14 -9.93 -0.48
C GLN A 176 21.72 -10.05 0.95
N GLY A 177 21.64 -11.23 1.59
CA GLY A 177 22.06 -11.42 2.97
C GLY A 177 21.23 -10.63 3.98
N LEU A 178 19.97 -10.31 3.65
CA LEU A 178 19.06 -9.58 4.51
C LEU A 178 18.29 -10.53 5.41
N ARG A 179 18.26 -10.23 6.71
CA ARG A 179 17.33 -10.88 7.65
C ARG A 179 15.94 -10.32 7.44
N MET A 180 14.98 -11.19 7.21
CA MET A 180 13.59 -10.82 6.99
C MET A 180 12.68 -11.68 7.86
N GLY A 181 11.71 -11.06 8.54
CA GLY A 181 10.71 -11.75 9.32
C GLY A 181 9.47 -12.08 8.51
N HIS A 182 8.62 -12.92 9.09
CA HIS A 182 7.29 -13.25 8.60
C HIS A 182 6.28 -13.13 9.74
N GLY A 183 5.04 -12.75 9.40
CA GLY A 183 4.01 -12.70 10.43
C GLY A 183 2.67 -12.20 9.96
N VAL A 184 1.75 -12.17 10.93
CA VAL A 184 0.39 -11.66 10.76
C VAL A 184 0.35 -10.19 11.19
N TYR A 185 -0.08 -9.33 10.27
CA TYR A 185 -0.25 -7.91 10.55
C TYR A 185 -1.62 -7.64 11.18
N VAL A 186 -1.66 -6.88 12.27
CA VAL A 186 -2.93 -6.38 12.81
C VAL A 186 -3.12 -4.92 12.45
N ALA A 187 -4.25 -4.62 11.80
CA ALA A 187 -4.65 -3.27 11.48
C ALA A 187 -5.49 -2.70 12.62
N VAL A 188 -4.98 -1.69 13.30
CA VAL A 188 -5.66 -0.94 14.36
C VAL A 188 -5.88 0.50 13.93
N HIS A 189 -6.79 1.19 14.59
CA HIS A 189 -7.27 2.51 14.18
C HIS A 189 -6.22 3.62 14.38
N GLY A 190 -5.45 3.57 15.46
CA GLY A 190 -4.65 4.73 15.89
C GLY A 190 -5.54 5.95 16.23
N PRO A 191 -4.98 7.16 16.40
CA PRO A 191 -3.56 7.51 16.42
C PRO A 191 -2.85 7.21 17.75
N SER A 192 -3.56 6.71 18.77
CA SER A 192 -2.92 6.26 20.01
C SER A 192 -2.17 4.95 19.80
N TYR A 193 -1.10 4.74 20.55
CA TYR A 193 -0.49 3.44 20.66
C TYR A 193 -1.36 2.49 21.48
N GLU A 194 -1.14 1.19 21.31
CA GLU A 194 -1.84 0.13 22.03
C GLU A 194 -1.51 0.17 23.52
N THR A 195 -2.52 -0.10 24.34
CA THR A 195 -2.32 -0.29 25.78
C THR A 195 -1.58 -1.60 26.07
N PRO A 196 -0.95 -1.74 27.26
CA PRO A 196 -0.34 -3.01 27.65
C PRO A 196 -1.31 -4.20 27.64
N ALA A 197 -2.60 -3.98 27.81
CA ALA A 197 -3.62 -5.03 27.76
C ALA A 197 -3.90 -5.45 26.31
N GLU A 198 -3.95 -4.51 25.38
CA GLU A 198 -4.10 -4.76 23.95
C GLU A 198 -2.88 -5.51 23.41
N ILE A 199 -1.66 -5.10 23.78
CA ILE A 199 -0.43 -5.84 23.40
C ILE A 199 -0.49 -7.29 23.88
N ARG A 200 -0.86 -7.55 25.15
CA ARG A 200 -0.99 -8.93 25.67
C ARG A 200 -2.09 -9.73 24.98
N PHE A 201 -3.16 -9.07 24.53
CA PHE A 201 -4.23 -9.69 23.77
C PHE A 201 -3.74 -10.10 22.38
N LEU A 202 -3.03 -9.23 21.69
CA LEU A 202 -2.49 -9.46 20.35
C LEU A 202 -1.39 -10.51 20.34
N ASP A 203 -0.47 -10.47 21.31
CA ASP A 203 0.62 -11.45 21.47
C ASP A 203 0.10 -12.90 21.59
N ARG A 204 -0.95 -13.13 22.39
CA ARG A 204 -1.57 -14.45 22.58
C ARG A 204 -2.19 -15.06 21.32
N LYS A 205 -2.39 -14.28 20.29
CA LYS A 205 -2.94 -14.70 18.99
C LYS A 205 -1.87 -14.91 17.94
N SER A 206 -0.59 -14.91 18.31
CA SER A 206 0.55 -14.98 17.37
C SER A 206 0.49 -13.88 16.32
N VAL A 207 0.02 -12.71 16.72
CA VAL A 207 -0.02 -11.51 15.89
C VAL A 207 1.28 -10.75 16.09
N VAL A 208 1.85 -10.30 15.02
CA VAL A 208 3.13 -9.57 14.99
C VAL A 208 2.89 -8.07 15.01
#